data_8e979b5ab735934fff7f11cfade8306f
#
_entry.id   8e979b5ab735934fff7f11cfade8306f
#
_cell.length_a   1.000
_cell.length_b   1.000
_cell.length_c   1.000
_cell.angle_alpha   90.00
_cell.angle_beta   90.00
_cell.angle_gamma   90.00
#
_symmetry.space_group_name_H-M   'P 1'
#
loop_
_entity.id
_entity.type
_entity.pdbx_description
1 polymer ?
#
loop_
_entity_poly.entity_id
_entity_poly.type
_entity_poly.pdbx_seq_one_letter_code
_entity_poly.pdbx_strand_id
1 'polypeptide(L)'
;MADAYIVDAVRSPTGRRKGGLSDVHGADLGAHVIKTLVDRNSIPDDEYDDVMFGCVDTIGPLAGDIARTCWLAAGLSDVVPGTTIDRQCGSSQQSVHFAAQAIMSGVNDVVLAGGVQTMTQIPISSAMIAAQPMGFSDPFSGSQGWVARYGSTPPSQFTSAQMIADKWEISRKEMEEFALRSHTRALAAIAEGRFDREIQPLNGLDMDETPRNTSMEKMAELEPLVEGGTITAAVSSQTCDGASAVLVVSEEALKRYNLTPRARIAHMSVRAADPIWMLTAPIPATEYAMKKSGMKLEDIDLVEINEAFASVPMAWLIETGYPIEKTNVNGGAIALGHPLGASGTKLMTTLLYELERSGGRYGLQTMCEGGGQANVTILERL
;
A
#
# COMPACT_ATOMS: atom_id res chain seq x y z
N MET A 1 5.37 11.87 24.37
CA MET A 1 4.87 10.58 23.88
C MET A 1 6.10 9.78 23.50
N ALA A 2 6.10 8.47 23.68
CA ALA A 2 7.18 7.62 23.18
C ALA A 2 7.21 7.67 21.65
N ASP A 3 8.38 7.46 21.06
CA ASP A 3 8.54 7.34 19.62
C ASP A 3 8.39 5.87 19.19
N ALA A 4 8.00 5.65 17.94
CA ALA A 4 7.98 4.34 17.31
C ALA A 4 9.00 4.31 16.16
N TYR A 5 9.81 3.26 16.13
CA TYR A 5 10.94 3.14 15.23
C TYR A 5 10.76 1.97 14.27
N ILE A 6 11.14 2.15 13.02
CA ILE A 6 11.25 1.09 12.03
C ILE A 6 12.70 0.61 12.05
N VAL A 7 12.90 -0.70 12.26
CA VAL A 7 14.23 -1.33 12.28
C VAL A 7 14.50 -2.19 11.05
N ASP A 8 13.46 -2.76 10.44
CA ASP A 8 13.59 -3.50 9.19
C ASP A 8 12.30 -3.46 8.37
N ALA A 9 12.42 -3.68 7.07
CA ALA A 9 11.31 -3.71 6.13
C ALA A 9 11.66 -4.65 4.97
N VAL A 10 10.68 -5.44 4.51
CA VAL A 10 10.85 -6.40 3.43
C VAL A 10 9.55 -6.56 2.63
N ARG A 11 9.68 -6.96 1.38
CA ARG A 11 8.55 -7.37 0.55
C ARG A 11 8.87 -8.62 -0.28
N SER A 12 7.84 -9.32 -0.69
CA SER A 12 7.97 -10.30 -1.78
C SER A 12 8.18 -9.57 -3.12
N PRO A 13 8.65 -10.25 -4.17
CA PRO A 13 8.39 -9.78 -5.52
C PRO A 13 6.89 -9.62 -5.73
N THR A 14 6.49 -8.72 -6.62
CA THR A 14 5.09 -8.58 -7.03
C THR A 14 4.81 -9.54 -8.19
N GLY A 15 3.96 -10.53 -7.95
CA GLY A 15 3.50 -11.44 -8.98
C GLY A 15 2.40 -10.79 -9.83
N ARG A 16 2.56 -10.79 -11.15
CA ARG A 16 1.48 -10.38 -12.06
C ARG A 16 0.31 -11.35 -11.99
N ARG A 17 -0.86 -10.91 -12.41
CA ARG A 17 -2.03 -11.79 -12.52
C ARG A 17 -1.69 -13.04 -13.35
N LYS A 18 -1.93 -14.24 -12.79
CA LYS A 18 -1.55 -15.53 -13.36
C LYS A 18 -0.04 -15.68 -13.62
N GLY A 19 0.78 -14.99 -12.83
CA GLY A 19 2.24 -15.07 -12.85
C GLY A 19 2.79 -16.07 -11.84
N GLY A 20 4.06 -15.91 -11.46
CA GLY A 20 4.79 -16.86 -10.64
C GLY A 20 4.32 -16.98 -9.19
N LEU A 21 3.47 -16.05 -8.69
CA LEU A 21 2.87 -16.14 -7.35
C LEU A 21 1.40 -16.59 -7.37
N SER A 22 0.81 -16.88 -8.54
CA SER A 22 -0.62 -17.18 -8.69
C SER A 22 -1.09 -18.39 -7.90
N ASP A 23 -0.23 -19.37 -7.67
CA ASP A 23 -0.53 -20.61 -6.96
C ASP A 23 -0.03 -20.62 -5.51
N VAL A 24 0.60 -19.52 -5.07
CA VAL A 24 1.08 -19.38 -3.69
C VAL A 24 -0.11 -19.06 -2.77
N HIS A 25 -0.31 -19.89 -1.74
CA HIS A 25 -1.36 -19.66 -0.75
C HIS A 25 -1.12 -18.34 0.01
N GLY A 26 -2.19 -17.58 0.31
CA GLY A 26 -2.05 -16.28 0.96
C GLY A 26 -1.31 -16.34 2.31
N ALA A 27 -1.55 -17.40 3.10
CA ALA A 27 -0.84 -17.60 4.36
C ALA A 27 0.66 -17.83 4.16
N ASP A 28 1.06 -18.62 3.15
CA ASP A 28 2.47 -18.89 2.86
C ASP A 28 3.18 -17.65 2.30
N LEU A 29 2.46 -16.85 1.49
CA LEU A 29 2.97 -15.60 0.96
C LEU A 29 3.24 -14.57 2.09
N GLY A 30 2.31 -14.44 3.04
CA GLY A 30 2.51 -13.60 4.23
C GLY A 30 3.57 -14.17 5.17
N ALA A 31 3.58 -15.49 5.40
CA ALA A 31 4.58 -16.18 6.22
C ALA A 31 6.00 -15.93 5.71
N HIS A 32 6.20 -15.85 4.39
CA HIS A 32 7.50 -15.61 3.79
C HIS A 32 8.13 -14.28 4.23
N VAL A 33 7.39 -13.18 4.20
CA VAL A 33 7.89 -11.87 4.62
C VAL A 33 8.03 -11.77 6.14
N ILE A 34 7.11 -12.37 6.90
CA ILE A 34 7.20 -12.47 8.37
C ILE A 34 8.46 -13.21 8.77
N LYS A 35 8.64 -14.43 8.26
CA LYS A 35 9.81 -15.26 8.58
C LYS A 35 11.11 -14.55 8.23
N THR A 36 11.15 -13.87 7.09
CA THR A 36 12.32 -13.09 6.67
C THR A 36 12.68 -12.02 7.69
N LEU A 37 11.72 -11.24 8.19
CA LEU A 37 11.98 -10.21 9.20
C LEU A 37 12.41 -10.80 10.53
N VAL A 38 11.75 -11.88 10.98
CA VAL A 38 12.13 -12.57 12.22
C VAL A 38 13.55 -13.11 12.13
N ASP A 39 13.93 -13.74 11.03
CA ASP A 39 15.27 -14.31 10.83
C ASP A 39 16.38 -13.26 10.69
N ARG A 40 16.05 -12.06 10.18
CA ARG A 40 17.01 -10.96 10.03
C ARG A 40 17.29 -10.23 11.34
N ASN A 41 16.40 -10.34 12.32
CA ASN A 41 16.47 -9.60 13.58
C ASN A 41 16.71 -10.54 14.76
N SER A 42 17.46 -10.09 15.76
CA SER A 42 17.87 -10.88 16.92
C SER A 42 16.82 -10.92 18.03
N ILE A 43 15.54 -10.76 17.70
CA ILE A 43 14.43 -10.82 18.65
C ILE A 43 13.91 -12.27 18.69
N PRO A 44 13.82 -12.92 19.87
CA PRO A 44 13.15 -14.21 19.99
C PRO A 44 11.71 -14.14 19.47
N ASP A 45 11.24 -15.19 18.81
CA ASP A 45 9.92 -15.17 18.18
C ASP A 45 8.74 -15.14 19.18
N ASP A 46 8.98 -15.51 20.43
CA ASP A 46 8.00 -15.38 21.53
C ASP A 46 7.99 -14.01 22.25
N GLU A 47 8.88 -13.10 21.83
CA GLU A 47 8.97 -11.72 22.36
C GLU A 47 8.31 -10.66 21.44
N TYR A 48 7.63 -11.10 20.39
CA TYR A 48 6.77 -10.23 19.58
C TYR A 48 5.42 -10.07 20.29
N ASP A 49 4.94 -8.83 20.41
CA ASP A 49 3.70 -8.54 21.11
C ASP A 49 2.46 -8.75 20.22
N ASP A 50 2.56 -8.46 18.92
CA ASP A 50 1.44 -8.58 17.97
C ASP A 50 1.92 -8.65 16.53
N VAL A 51 1.09 -9.25 15.67
CA VAL A 51 1.22 -9.23 14.21
C VAL A 51 -0.02 -8.55 13.62
N MET A 52 0.16 -7.39 12.99
CA MET A 52 -0.93 -6.60 12.40
C MET A 52 -0.82 -6.61 10.88
N PHE A 53 -1.72 -7.32 10.20
CA PHE A 53 -1.65 -7.48 8.74
C PHE A 53 -2.88 -6.91 8.04
N GLY A 54 -2.60 -6.09 7.02
CA GLY A 54 -3.61 -5.63 6.08
C GLY A 54 -4.01 -6.72 5.09
N CYS A 55 -5.31 -6.89 4.91
CA CYS A 55 -5.87 -7.75 3.87
C CYS A 55 -7.26 -7.26 3.50
N VAL A 56 -7.55 -7.25 2.21
CA VAL A 56 -8.87 -6.91 1.66
C VAL A 56 -9.48 -8.18 1.07
N ASP A 57 -10.81 -8.21 0.98
CA ASP A 57 -11.51 -9.42 0.50
C ASP A 57 -11.15 -10.69 1.29
N THR A 58 -11.29 -10.62 2.62
CA THR A 58 -10.93 -11.68 3.57
C THR A 58 -11.88 -12.87 3.50
N ILE A 59 -11.88 -13.61 2.39
CA ILE A 59 -12.64 -14.82 2.16
C ILE A 59 -11.73 -15.98 1.73
N GLY A 60 -12.20 -17.20 1.86
CA GLY A 60 -11.46 -18.40 1.46
C GLY A 60 -10.05 -18.44 2.06
N PRO A 61 -8.99 -18.52 1.25
CA PRO A 61 -7.60 -18.61 1.73
C PRO A 61 -7.09 -17.36 2.47
N LEU A 62 -7.83 -16.24 2.42
CA LEU A 62 -7.50 -15.00 3.12
C LEU A 62 -8.39 -14.77 4.37
N ALA A 63 -9.30 -15.69 4.68
CA ALA A 63 -10.19 -15.58 5.84
C ALA A 63 -9.53 -16.06 7.13
N GLY A 64 -10.25 -15.94 8.25
CA GLY A 64 -9.91 -16.56 9.53
C GLY A 64 -8.71 -15.92 10.23
N ASP A 65 -8.61 -14.60 10.19
CA ASP A 65 -7.46 -13.84 10.69
C ASP A 65 -6.15 -14.24 9.99
N ILE A 66 -6.00 -13.74 8.78
CA ILE A 66 -4.83 -14.04 7.94
C ILE A 66 -3.51 -13.59 8.61
N ALA A 67 -3.51 -12.54 9.46
CA ALA A 67 -2.33 -12.12 10.19
C ALA A 67 -1.79 -13.25 11.08
N ARG A 68 -2.64 -13.79 11.94
CA ARG A 68 -2.31 -14.91 12.82
C ARG A 68 -1.95 -16.16 12.02
N THR A 69 -2.70 -16.44 10.97
CA THR A 69 -2.45 -17.61 10.10
C THR A 69 -1.08 -17.53 9.43
N CYS A 70 -0.68 -16.36 8.92
CA CYS A 70 0.66 -16.16 8.33
C CYS A 70 1.78 -16.38 9.36
N TRP A 71 1.62 -15.87 10.59
CA TRP A 71 2.58 -16.04 11.67
C TRP A 71 2.79 -17.53 12.00
N LEU A 72 1.70 -18.26 12.17
CA LEU A 72 1.75 -19.70 12.46
C LEU A 72 2.29 -20.51 11.27
N ALA A 73 1.92 -20.15 10.04
CA ALA A 73 2.44 -20.78 8.83
C ALA A 73 3.96 -20.58 8.66
N ALA A 74 4.51 -19.49 9.23
CA ALA A 74 5.95 -19.24 9.30
C ALA A 74 6.67 -20.18 10.28
N GLY A 75 5.95 -21.00 11.06
CA GLY A 75 6.49 -21.91 12.05
C GLY A 75 7.00 -21.21 13.33
N LEU A 76 6.42 -20.05 13.64
CA LEU A 76 6.80 -19.21 14.78
C LEU A 76 5.93 -19.49 16.01
N SER A 77 6.29 -18.90 17.14
CA SER A 77 5.71 -19.16 18.48
C SER A 77 4.19 -18.97 18.55
N ASP A 78 3.48 -19.89 19.20
CA ASP A 78 2.03 -19.86 19.40
C ASP A 78 1.57 -18.73 20.33
N VAL A 79 2.46 -18.08 21.09
CA VAL A 79 2.08 -17.07 22.07
C VAL A 79 1.76 -15.71 21.47
N VAL A 80 2.22 -15.46 20.23
CA VAL A 80 2.07 -14.15 19.56
C VAL A 80 0.70 -14.05 18.89
N PRO A 81 -0.15 -13.10 19.27
CA PRO A 81 -1.44 -12.89 18.63
C PRO A 81 -1.32 -12.28 17.25
N GLY A 82 -2.42 -12.20 16.52
CA GLY A 82 -2.49 -11.51 15.24
C GLY A 82 -3.81 -10.78 15.06
N THR A 83 -3.81 -9.76 14.21
CA THR A 83 -5.00 -8.99 13.86
C THR A 83 -5.01 -8.62 12.39
N THR A 84 -6.08 -8.99 11.70
CA THR A 84 -6.30 -8.61 10.30
C THR A 84 -7.01 -7.27 10.21
N ILE A 85 -6.49 -6.37 9.38
CA ILE A 85 -6.99 -5.01 9.23
C ILE A 85 -7.48 -4.80 7.80
N ASP A 86 -8.70 -4.30 7.66
CA ASP A 86 -9.24 -3.80 6.41
C ASP A 86 -9.46 -2.28 6.49
N ARG A 87 -8.62 -1.54 5.78
CA ARG A 87 -8.79 -0.13 5.40
C ARG A 87 -8.63 -0.01 3.89
N GLN A 88 -9.24 -0.93 3.18
CA GLN A 88 -9.15 -1.00 1.73
C GLN A 88 -7.68 -0.96 1.25
N CYS A 89 -7.36 -0.16 0.25
CA CYS A 89 -6.00 -0.04 -0.29
C CYS A 89 -4.92 0.32 0.76
N GLY A 90 -5.30 1.04 1.83
CA GLY A 90 -4.41 1.49 2.91
C GLY A 90 -4.23 0.50 4.06
N SER A 91 -4.70 -0.74 3.94
CA SER A 91 -4.77 -1.70 5.06
C SER A 91 -3.43 -1.92 5.75
N SER A 92 -2.34 -2.20 5.03
CA SER A 92 -1.01 -2.39 5.65
C SER A 92 -0.35 -1.08 6.10
N GLN A 93 -0.67 0.07 5.50
CA GLN A 93 -0.26 1.36 6.06
C GLN A 93 -0.97 1.62 7.39
N GLN A 94 -2.24 1.24 7.51
CA GLN A 94 -2.98 1.29 8.77
C GLN A 94 -2.42 0.31 9.81
N SER A 95 -1.93 -0.85 9.39
CA SER A 95 -1.23 -1.79 10.28
C SER A 95 -0.04 -1.12 10.96
N VAL A 96 0.78 -0.38 10.20
CA VAL A 96 1.90 0.39 10.76
C VAL A 96 1.42 1.51 11.69
N HIS A 97 0.31 2.20 11.36
CA HIS A 97 -0.27 3.21 12.25
C HIS A 97 -0.71 2.61 13.58
N PHE A 98 -1.37 1.45 13.56
CA PHE A 98 -1.80 0.78 14.79
C PHE A 98 -0.61 0.24 15.60
N ALA A 99 0.39 -0.35 14.95
CA ALA A 99 1.64 -0.76 15.58
C ALA A 99 2.33 0.41 16.29
N ALA A 100 2.50 1.53 15.58
CA ALA A 100 3.10 2.73 16.16
C ALA A 100 2.28 3.30 17.32
N GLN A 101 0.94 3.32 17.20
CA GLN A 101 0.05 3.78 18.27
C GLN A 101 0.14 2.88 19.51
N ALA A 102 0.18 1.55 19.34
CA ALA A 102 0.34 0.59 20.44
C ALA A 102 1.68 0.80 21.17
N ILE A 103 2.78 1.01 20.41
CA ILE A 103 4.10 1.32 20.97
C ILE A 103 4.10 2.68 21.67
N MET A 104 3.59 3.73 21.03
CA MET A 104 3.54 5.07 21.62
C MET A 104 2.66 5.15 22.87
N SER A 105 1.68 4.25 23.02
CA SER A 105 0.85 4.12 24.22
C SER A 105 1.54 3.34 25.34
N GLY A 106 2.66 2.67 25.09
CA GLY A 106 3.38 1.84 26.04
C GLY A 106 2.74 0.48 26.30
N VAL A 107 1.85 0.01 25.42
CA VAL A 107 1.20 -1.32 25.52
C VAL A 107 2.10 -2.39 24.88
N ASN A 108 2.72 -2.09 23.74
CA ASN A 108 3.57 -3.00 22.98
C ASN A 108 4.98 -2.43 22.82
N ASP A 109 5.98 -3.29 22.68
CA ASP A 109 7.38 -2.95 22.43
C ASP A 109 7.86 -3.42 21.05
N VAL A 110 7.33 -4.55 20.54
CA VAL A 110 7.75 -5.19 19.30
C VAL A 110 6.52 -5.62 18.50
N VAL A 111 6.25 -4.96 17.39
CA VAL A 111 5.10 -5.27 16.53
C VAL A 111 5.54 -5.47 15.09
N LEU A 112 5.11 -6.58 14.49
CA LEU A 112 5.27 -6.81 13.06
C LEU A 112 4.02 -6.31 12.34
N ALA A 113 4.18 -5.26 11.53
CA ALA A 113 3.12 -4.68 10.73
C ALA A 113 3.31 -4.98 9.25
N GLY A 114 2.27 -5.42 8.55
CA GLY A 114 2.41 -5.78 7.16
C GLY A 114 1.07 -5.97 6.46
N GLY A 115 1.11 -6.71 5.37
CA GLY A 115 -0.09 -7.10 4.66
C GLY A 115 0.19 -8.12 3.57
N VAL A 116 -0.88 -8.80 3.14
CA VAL A 116 -0.85 -9.81 2.09
C VAL A 116 -2.09 -9.69 1.21
N GLN A 117 -1.92 -9.92 -0.08
CA GLN A 117 -3.02 -9.99 -1.03
C GLN A 117 -2.72 -10.95 -2.17
N THR A 118 -3.68 -11.82 -2.50
CA THR A 118 -3.62 -12.75 -3.65
C THR A 118 -4.77 -12.45 -4.59
N MET A 119 -4.64 -11.39 -5.40
CA MET A 119 -5.73 -10.92 -6.29
C MET A 119 -5.96 -11.84 -7.49
N THR A 120 -5.03 -12.76 -7.78
CA THR A 120 -5.23 -13.81 -8.77
C THR A 120 -6.25 -14.85 -8.28
N GLN A 121 -6.17 -15.25 -7.02
CA GLN A 121 -7.07 -16.24 -6.41
C GLN A 121 -8.37 -15.61 -5.92
N ILE A 122 -8.28 -14.46 -5.26
CA ILE A 122 -9.39 -13.70 -4.70
C ILE A 122 -9.43 -12.32 -5.39
N PRO A 123 -10.20 -12.17 -6.48
CA PRO A 123 -10.32 -10.91 -7.20
C PRO A 123 -10.89 -9.78 -6.30
N ILE A 124 -10.54 -8.55 -6.63
CA ILE A 124 -11.08 -7.36 -5.95
C ILE A 124 -12.62 -7.37 -5.92
N SER A 125 -13.19 -6.97 -4.78
CA SER A 125 -14.63 -6.95 -4.49
C SER A 125 -15.27 -8.34 -4.31
N SER A 126 -14.49 -9.42 -4.26
CA SER A 126 -15.02 -10.77 -4.02
C SER A 126 -15.83 -10.85 -2.73
N ALA A 127 -15.38 -10.20 -1.64
CA ALA A 127 -16.12 -10.20 -0.36
C ALA A 127 -17.47 -9.47 -0.47
N MET A 128 -17.58 -8.44 -1.29
CA MET A 128 -18.83 -7.69 -1.48
C MET A 128 -19.91 -8.49 -2.19
N ILE A 129 -19.52 -9.43 -3.06
CA ILE A 129 -20.44 -10.23 -3.86
C ILE A 129 -20.60 -11.68 -3.37
N ALA A 130 -19.71 -12.14 -2.48
CA ALA A 130 -19.68 -13.55 -2.02
C ALA A 130 -21.00 -14.02 -1.40
N ALA A 131 -21.77 -13.13 -0.78
CA ALA A 131 -23.05 -13.45 -0.15
C ALA A 131 -24.28 -13.28 -1.07
N GLN A 132 -24.11 -12.82 -2.31
CA GLN A 132 -25.24 -12.68 -3.25
C GLN A 132 -25.95 -14.00 -3.56
N PRO A 133 -25.27 -15.15 -3.73
CA PRO A 133 -25.94 -16.43 -3.91
C PRO A 133 -26.79 -16.87 -2.71
N MET A 134 -26.55 -16.30 -1.51
CA MET A 134 -27.34 -16.53 -0.30
C MET A 134 -28.50 -15.53 -0.15
N GLY A 135 -28.70 -14.63 -1.12
CA GLY A 135 -29.79 -13.64 -1.13
C GLY A 135 -29.46 -12.32 -0.43
N PHE A 136 -28.19 -12.07 -0.09
CA PHE A 136 -27.76 -10.79 0.48
C PHE A 136 -27.31 -9.81 -0.61
N SER A 137 -27.59 -8.51 -0.39
CA SER A 137 -27.11 -7.42 -1.25
C SER A 137 -25.65 -7.08 -0.98
N ASP A 138 -25.07 -6.24 -1.84
CA ASP A 138 -23.80 -5.55 -1.58
C ASP A 138 -23.95 -4.56 -0.39
N PRO A 139 -22.84 -4.07 0.18
CA PRO A 139 -22.89 -3.20 1.37
C PRO A 139 -23.50 -1.81 1.12
N PHE A 140 -23.73 -1.41 -0.14
CA PHE A 140 -24.20 -0.08 -0.51
C PHE A 140 -25.68 -0.10 -0.89
N SER A 141 -26.06 -0.84 -1.95
CA SER A 141 -27.40 -0.84 -2.53
C SER A 141 -28.47 -1.39 -1.59
N GLY A 142 -28.12 -2.25 -0.65
CA GLY A 142 -29.03 -2.77 0.38
C GLY A 142 -29.19 -1.89 1.61
N SER A 143 -28.36 -0.88 1.79
CA SER A 143 -28.39 0.03 2.94
C SER A 143 -29.31 1.20 2.72
N GLN A 144 -30.43 1.27 3.47
CA GLN A 144 -31.38 2.40 3.38
C GLN A 144 -30.68 3.75 3.67
N GLY A 145 -29.81 3.82 4.67
CA GLY A 145 -29.08 5.02 5.04
C GLY A 145 -28.07 5.46 3.96
N TRP A 146 -27.41 4.49 3.33
CA TRP A 146 -26.52 4.81 2.19
C TRP A 146 -27.33 5.33 1.00
N VAL A 147 -28.36 4.61 0.60
CA VAL A 147 -29.19 4.96 -0.55
C VAL A 147 -29.86 6.34 -0.39
N ALA A 148 -30.34 6.67 0.83
CA ALA A 148 -30.92 7.96 1.12
C ALA A 148 -29.93 9.12 0.97
N ARG A 149 -28.63 8.88 1.18
CA ARG A 149 -27.60 9.92 1.14
C ARG A 149 -26.83 9.99 -0.18
N TYR A 150 -26.55 8.85 -0.78
CA TYR A 150 -25.64 8.74 -1.93
C TYR A 150 -26.27 8.10 -3.16
N GLY A 151 -27.52 7.64 -3.07
CA GLY A 151 -28.21 6.91 -4.13
C GLY A 151 -27.93 5.41 -4.11
N SER A 152 -28.61 4.67 -5.00
CA SER A 152 -28.55 3.21 -5.05
C SER A 152 -27.40 2.65 -5.89
N THR A 153 -26.69 3.50 -6.63
CA THR A 153 -25.54 3.08 -7.43
C THR A 153 -24.32 2.90 -6.52
N PRO A 154 -23.70 1.71 -6.48
CA PRO A 154 -22.46 1.52 -5.74
C PRO A 154 -21.34 2.45 -6.24
N PRO A 155 -20.50 2.98 -5.36
CA PRO A 155 -19.36 3.79 -5.77
C PRO A 155 -18.38 2.96 -6.61
N SER A 156 -17.82 3.58 -7.66
CA SER A 156 -16.88 2.94 -8.58
C SER A 156 -15.56 3.71 -8.62
N GLN A 157 -14.45 3.01 -8.39
CA GLN A 157 -13.13 3.60 -8.51
C GLN A 157 -12.82 4.07 -9.96
N PHE A 158 -13.35 3.39 -10.98
CA PHE A 158 -13.16 3.78 -12.37
C PHE A 158 -13.88 5.09 -12.68
N THR A 159 -15.14 5.21 -12.24
CA THR A 159 -15.91 6.46 -12.39
C THR A 159 -15.25 7.60 -11.58
N SER A 160 -14.79 7.34 -10.37
CA SER A 160 -14.08 8.33 -9.56
C SER A 160 -12.78 8.79 -10.25
N ALA A 161 -11.98 7.86 -10.81
CA ALA A 161 -10.78 8.21 -11.56
C ALA A 161 -11.07 9.08 -12.79
N GLN A 162 -12.18 8.80 -13.51
CA GLN A 162 -12.63 9.63 -14.62
C GLN A 162 -13.08 11.01 -14.15
N MET A 163 -13.90 11.10 -13.10
CA MET A 163 -14.32 12.37 -12.51
C MET A 163 -13.13 13.25 -12.12
N ILE A 164 -12.05 12.64 -11.59
CA ILE A 164 -10.81 13.35 -11.26
C ILE A 164 -10.14 13.86 -12.53
N ALA A 165 -9.98 13.02 -13.56
CA ALA A 165 -9.42 13.45 -14.83
C ALA A 165 -10.19 14.65 -15.42
N ASP A 166 -11.52 14.58 -15.41
CA ASP A 166 -12.38 15.64 -15.93
C ASP A 166 -12.25 16.93 -15.11
N LYS A 167 -12.26 16.84 -13.78
CA LYS A 167 -12.22 18.02 -12.89
C LYS A 167 -10.91 18.79 -12.97
N TRP A 168 -9.79 18.09 -13.06
CA TRP A 168 -8.46 18.69 -13.15
C TRP A 168 -7.98 18.83 -14.60
N GLU A 169 -8.87 18.62 -15.58
CA GLU A 169 -8.59 18.75 -17.02
C GLU A 169 -7.37 17.92 -17.46
N ILE A 170 -7.20 16.74 -16.87
CA ILE A 170 -6.09 15.82 -17.18
C ILE A 170 -6.46 14.99 -18.39
N SER A 171 -5.78 15.21 -19.49
CA SER A 171 -6.03 14.48 -20.73
C SER A 171 -5.57 13.02 -20.67
N ARG A 172 -6.14 12.17 -21.54
CA ARG A 172 -5.70 10.79 -21.73
C ARG A 172 -4.19 10.71 -22.01
N LYS A 173 -3.70 11.58 -22.89
CA LYS A 173 -2.28 11.62 -23.28
C LYS A 173 -1.38 11.90 -22.08
N GLU A 174 -1.71 12.86 -21.24
CA GLU A 174 -0.93 13.17 -20.03
C GLU A 174 -0.92 12.00 -19.04
N MET A 175 -2.06 11.30 -18.87
CA MET A 175 -2.14 10.09 -18.04
C MET A 175 -1.29 8.95 -18.60
N GLU A 176 -1.25 8.76 -19.93
CA GLU A 176 -0.41 7.78 -20.59
C GLU A 176 1.08 8.14 -20.49
N GLU A 177 1.45 9.41 -20.60
CA GLU A 177 2.81 9.89 -20.35
C GLU A 177 3.26 9.65 -18.90
N PHE A 178 2.35 9.87 -17.94
CA PHE A 178 2.59 9.54 -16.53
C PHE A 178 2.81 8.04 -16.33
N ALA A 179 1.97 7.21 -16.94
CA ALA A 179 2.09 5.74 -16.88
C ALA A 179 3.41 5.25 -17.52
N LEU A 180 3.79 5.81 -18.67
CA LEU A 180 5.06 5.50 -19.31
C LEU A 180 6.25 5.86 -18.41
N ARG A 181 6.18 7.01 -17.72
CA ARG A 181 7.18 7.42 -16.72
C ARG A 181 7.28 6.42 -15.58
N SER A 182 6.13 5.96 -15.04
CA SER A 182 6.11 4.95 -13.97
C SER A 182 6.82 3.67 -14.39
N HIS A 183 6.52 3.14 -15.56
CA HIS A 183 7.20 1.95 -16.11
C HIS A 183 8.68 2.18 -16.37
N THR A 184 9.05 3.32 -16.94
CA THR A 184 10.47 3.66 -17.24
C THR A 184 11.29 3.73 -15.95
N ARG A 185 10.74 4.38 -14.90
CA ARG A 185 11.38 4.47 -13.58
C ARG A 185 11.54 3.11 -12.92
N ALA A 186 10.49 2.27 -12.98
CA ALA A 186 10.52 0.92 -12.40
C ALA A 186 11.58 0.04 -13.09
N LEU A 187 11.65 0.05 -14.40
CA LEU A 187 12.64 -0.70 -15.17
C LEU A 187 14.06 -0.21 -14.90
N ALA A 188 14.27 1.11 -14.79
CA ALA A 188 15.57 1.68 -14.41
C ALA A 188 15.96 1.28 -12.98
N ALA A 189 15.02 1.34 -12.02
CA ALA A 189 15.26 0.93 -10.63
C ALA A 189 15.66 -0.56 -10.53
N ILE A 190 14.99 -1.44 -11.28
CA ILE A 190 15.35 -2.86 -11.38
C ILE A 190 16.76 -3.01 -11.98
N ALA A 191 17.04 -2.36 -13.09
CA ALA A 191 18.35 -2.47 -13.76
C ALA A 191 19.50 -1.94 -12.90
N GLU A 192 19.24 -0.99 -12.02
CA GLU A 192 20.22 -0.41 -11.07
C GLU A 192 20.29 -1.19 -9.73
N GLY A 193 19.49 -2.25 -9.55
CA GLY A 193 19.48 -3.06 -8.32
C GLY A 193 18.90 -2.33 -7.10
N ARG A 194 18.06 -1.29 -7.31
CA ARG A 194 17.52 -0.49 -6.19
C ARG A 194 16.59 -1.30 -5.28
N PHE A 195 15.99 -2.38 -5.79
CA PHE A 195 15.07 -3.25 -5.04
C PHE A 195 15.74 -4.50 -4.44
N ASP A 196 17.03 -4.75 -4.71
CA ASP A 196 17.72 -5.99 -4.30
C ASP A 196 17.73 -6.23 -2.78
N ARG A 197 17.73 -5.14 -1.98
CA ARG A 197 17.75 -5.22 -0.52
C ARG A 197 16.34 -5.33 0.09
N GLU A 198 15.32 -4.92 -0.63
CA GLU A 198 13.94 -4.91 -0.13
C GLU A 198 13.15 -6.15 -0.57
N ILE A 199 13.46 -6.74 -1.72
CA ILE A 199 12.80 -7.95 -2.23
C ILE A 199 13.46 -9.18 -1.63
N GLN A 200 12.63 -10.03 -1.00
CA GLN A 200 13.02 -11.40 -0.64
C GLN A 200 12.49 -12.34 -1.73
N PRO A 201 13.38 -13.03 -2.46
CA PRO A 201 12.98 -13.95 -3.53
C PRO A 201 12.03 -15.05 -3.07
N LEU A 202 11.03 -15.36 -3.89
CA LEU A 202 10.03 -16.39 -3.61
C LEU A 202 9.63 -17.12 -4.87
N ASN A 203 9.50 -18.44 -4.81
CA ASN A 203 9.00 -19.30 -5.89
C ASN A 203 9.74 -19.12 -7.23
N GLY A 204 11.04 -18.85 -7.17
CA GLY A 204 11.89 -18.61 -8.34
C GLY A 204 11.82 -17.19 -8.92
N LEU A 205 11.04 -16.30 -8.30
CA LEU A 205 11.03 -14.87 -8.62
C LEU A 205 11.96 -14.12 -7.68
N ASP A 206 12.82 -13.29 -8.23
CA ASP A 206 13.74 -12.39 -7.54
C ASP A 206 13.50 -10.91 -7.86
N MET A 207 12.52 -10.62 -8.73
CA MET A 207 12.12 -9.28 -9.13
C MET A 207 10.61 -9.19 -9.39
N ASP A 208 10.07 -7.97 -9.46
CA ASP A 208 8.67 -7.72 -9.82
C ASP A 208 8.37 -8.12 -11.27
N GLU A 209 7.31 -8.87 -11.50
CA GLU A 209 6.87 -9.29 -12.87
C GLU A 209 6.02 -8.24 -13.59
N THR A 210 5.61 -7.19 -12.88
CA THR A 210 4.60 -6.23 -13.36
C THR A 210 5.14 -5.11 -14.26
N PRO A 211 6.39 -4.62 -14.13
CA PRO A 211 6.93 -3.59 -15.02
C PRO A 211 7.02 -4.05 -16.47
N ARG A 212 6.67 -3.16 -17.40
CA ARG A 212 6.59 -3.49 -18.84
C ARG A 212 7.37 -2.48 -19.69
N ASN A 213 8.05 -3.00 -20.70
CA ASN A 213 8.52 -2.15 -21.79
C ASN A 213 7.33 -1.83 -22.71
N THR A 214 6.74 -0.65 -22.52
CA THR A 214 5.56 -0.15 -23.24
C THR A 214 5.89 1.14 -23.99
N SER A 215 4.95 1.67 -24.78
CA SER A 215 5.09 2.94 -25.51
C SER A 215 3.75 3.66 -25.59
N MET A 216 3.79 4.96 -25.94
CA MET A 216 2.59 5.78 -26.12
C MET A 216 1.65 5.19 -27.18
N GLU A 217 2.22 4.66 -28.29
CA GLU A 217 1.45 4.05 -29.38
C GLU A 217 0.65 2.84 -28.89
N LYS A 218 1.30 1.94 -28.11
CA LYS A 218 0.63 0.76 -27.53
C LYS A 218 -0.46 1.13 -26.53
N MET A 219 -0.25 2.19 -25.74
CA MET A 219 -1.24 2.65 -24.77
C MET A 219 -2.44 3.30 -25.47
N ALA A 220 -2.22 4.06 -26.54
CA ALA A 220 -3.26 4.72 -27.31
C ALA A 220 -4.25 3.74 -27.98
N GLU A 221 -3.85 2.48 -28.21
CA GLU A 221 -4.70 1.44 -28.79
C GLU A 221 -5.71 0.85 -27.79
N LEU A 222 -5.56 1.13 -26.47
CA LEU A 222 -6.42 0.52 -25.44
C LEU A 222 -7.78 1.21 -25.34
N GLU A 223 -8.82 0.39 -25.21
CA GLU A 223 -10.18 0.89 -24.99
C GLU A 223 -10.36 1.46 -23.57
N PRO A 224 -11.14 2.52 -23.41
CA PRO A 224 -11.50 3.04 -22.09
C PRO A 224 -12.25 2.02 -21.24
N LEU A 225 -11.97 2.01 -19.92
CA LEU A 225 -12.68 1.20 -18.93
C LEU A 225 -14.03 1.80 -18.51
N VAL A 226 -14.25 3.06 -18.80
CA VAL A 226 -15.50 3.79 -18.61
C VAL A 226 -15.98 4.24 -20.00
N GLU A 227 -17.23 3.95 -20.34
CA GLU A 227 -17.82 4.31 -21.63
C GLU A 227 -17.71 5.82 -21.87
N GLY A 228 -17.16 6.22 -23.01
CA GLY A 228 -16.91 7.60 -23.37
C GLY A 228 -15.81 8.29 -22.56
N GLY A 229 -15.12 7.57 -21.69
CA GLY A 229 -14.08 8.10 -20.84
C GLY A 229 -12.67 8.01 -21.42
N THR A 230 -11.69 8.37 -20.58
CA THR A 230 -10.25 8.39 -20.91
C THR A 230 -9.40 7.42 -20.07
N ILE A 231 -10.00 6.83 -19.03
CA ILE A 231 -9.32 5.87 -18.14
C ILE A 231 -9.21 4.52 -18.84
N THR A 232 -7.98 4.07 -19.09
CA THR A 232 -7.66 2.77 -19.72
C THR A 232 -6.88 1.86 -18.76
N ALA A 233 -6.69 0.61 -19.14
CA ALA A 233 -5.85 -0.31 -18.39
C ALA A 233 -4.38 0.14 -18.29
N ALA A 234 -3.88 0.95 -19.25
CA ALA A 234 -2.52 1.48 -19.20
C ALA A 234 -2.30 2.49 -18.08
N VAL A 235 -3.34 3.26 -17.73
CA VAL A 235 -3.29 4.32 -16.73
C VAL A 235 -3.84 3.88 -15.36
N SER A 236 -4.05 2.58 -15.18
CA SER A 236 -4.59 1.94 -13.98
C SER A 236 -3.54 1.04 -13.34
N SER A 237 -3.56 0.93 -12.01
CA SER A 237 -2.72 -0.03 -11.29
C SER A 237 -3.06 -1.48 -11.67
N GLN A 238 -2.06 -2.35 -11.60
CA GLN A 238 -2.22 -3.74 -11.97
C GLN A 238 -2.74 -4.58 -10.80
N THR A 239 -3.71 -5.47 -11.09
CA THR A 239 -4.06 -6.58 -10.19
C THR A 239 -2.87 -7.55 -10.11
N CYS A 240 -2.48 -7.90 -8.89
CA CYS A 240 -1.27 -8.66 -8.63
C CYS A 240 -1.31 -9.34 -7.27
N ASP A 241 -0.33 -10.19 -7.02
CA ASP A 241 -0.17 -10.93 -5.78
C ASP A 241 1.11 -10.43 -5.07
N GLY A 242 1.07 -10.29 -3.74
CA GLY A 242 2.24 -9.84 -3.00
C GLY A 242 2.00 -9.72 -1.50
N ALA A 243 3.10 -9.72 -0.75
CA ALA A 243 3.13 -9.44 0.67
C ALA A 243 4.29 -8.50 1.01
N SER A 244 4.15 -7.76 2.10
CA SER A 244 5.19 -6.90 2.62
C SER A 244 5.04 -6.72 4.12
N ALA A 245 6.14 -6.46 4.82
CA ALA A 245 6.12 -6.27 6.26
C ALA A 245 7.21 -5.30 6.72
N VAL A 246 6.92 -4.66 7.86
CA VAL A 246 7.78 -3.69 8.53
C VAL A 246 7.84 -4.06 10.00
N LEU A 247 9.03 -4.05 10.60
CA LEU A 247 9.21 -4.27 12.03
C LEU A 247 9.26 -2.92 12.74
N VAL A 248 8.27 -2.70 13.63
CA VAL A 248 8.10 -1.47 14.39
C VAL A 248 8.36 -1.76 15.86
N VAL A 249 9.26 -0.97 16.49
CA VAL A 249 9.69 -1.22 17.86
C VAL A 249 9.73 0.05 18.71
N SER A 250 9.69 -0.14 20.04
CA SER A 250 9.91 0.92 21.03
C SER A 250 11.41 1.24 21.20
N GLU A 251 11.71 2.38 21.83
CA GLU A 251 13.08 2.72 22.24
C GLU A 251 13.65 1.70 23.25
N GLU A 252 12.79 1.13 24.09
CA GLU A 252 13.18 0.08 25.03
C GLU A 252 13.59 -1.21 24.30
N ALA A 253 12.82 -1.64 23.30
CA ALA A 253 13.16 -2.79 22.47
C ALA A 253 14.46 -2.56 21.67
N LEU A 254 14.70 -1.35 21.16
CA LEU A 254 15.99 -1.02 20.51
C LEU A 254 17.16 -1.32 21.45
N LYS A 255 17.06 -0.90 22.71
CA LYS A 255 18.12 -1.13 23.71
C LYS A 255 18.22 -2.59 24.13
N ARG A 256 17.06 -3.25 24.39
CA ARG A 256 16.98 -4.65 24.86
C ARG A 256 17.60 -5.61 23.88
N TYR A 257 17.31 -5.44 22.59
CA TYR A 257 17.75 -6.37 21.53
C TYR A 257 18.92 -5.82 20.70
N ASN A 258 19.51 -4.68 21.10
CA ASN A 258 20.62 -4.02 20.40
C ASN A 258 20.31 -3.79 18.90
N LEU A 259 19.11 -3.25 18.61
CA LEU A 259 18.66 -2.98 17.25
C LEU A 259 19.09 -1.59 16.79
N THR A 260 19.31 -1.44 15.49
CA THR A 260 19.62 -0.14 14.87
C THR A 260 18.36 0.42 14.24
N PRO A 261 17.84 1.57 14.71
CA PRO A 261 16.69 2.19 14.08
C PRO A 261 17.07 2.74 12.70
N ARG A 262 16.27 2.45 11.69
CA ARG A 262 16.45 2.96 10.32
C ARG A 262 15.63 4.22 10.07
N ALA A 263 14.42 4.26 10.64
CA ALA A 263 13.56 5.43 10.58
C ALA A 263 12.71 5.57 11.85
N ARG A 264 12.24 6.78 12.11
CA ARG A 264 11.21 7.09 13.08
C ARG A 264 9.92 7.44 12.35
N ILE A 265 8.76 7.05 12.89
CA ILE A 265 7.47 7.50 12.40
C ILE A 265 7.22 8.91 12.96
N ALA A 266 7.57 9.93 12.15
CA ALA A 266 7.49 11.33 12.56
C ALA A 266 6.04 11.86 12.60
N HIS A 267 5.18 11.37 11.72
CA HIS A 267 3.75 11.68 11.70
C HIS A 267 2.95 10.54 11.10
N MET A 268 1.73 10.37 11.60
CA MET A 268 0.71 9.49 11.02
C MET A 268 -0.67 10.10 11.21
N SER A 269 -1.49 10.03 10.18
CA SER A 269 -2.89 10.48 10.23
C SER A 269 -3.73 9.78 9.17
N VAL A 270 -5.03 9.78 9.40
CA VAL A 270 -6.03 9.28 8.46
C VAL A 270 -7.09 10.35 8.31
N ARG A 271 -7.53 10.59 7.08
CA ARG A 271 -8.65 11.48 6.77
C ARG A 271 -9.59 10.83 5.76
N ALA A 272 -10.82 11.31 5.75
CA ALA A 272 -11.81 10.95 4.75
C ALA A 272 -12.32 12.19 4.03
N ALA A 273 -12.78 11.99 2.80
CA ALA A 273 -13.42 12.96 1.94
C ALA A 273 -14.73 12.37 1.40
N ASP A 274 -15.29 12.93 0.36
CA ASP A 274 -16.51 12.44 -0.27
C ASP A 274 -16.34 11.00 -0.80
N PRO A 275 -17.18 10.03 -0.40
CA PRO A 275 -17.01 8.63 -0.79
C PRO A 275 -17.30 8.35 -2.26
N ILE A 276 -18.02 9.26 -2.96
CA ILE A 276 -18.28 9.13 -4.40
C ILE A 276 -17.09 9.60 -5.21
N TRP A 277 -16.44 10.70 -4.78
CA TRP A 277 -15.15 11.16 -5.32
C TRP A 277 -13.99 10.24 -4.90
N MET A 278 -14.20 9.43 -3.92
CA MET A 278 -13.38 8.33 -3.38
C MET A 278 -11.85 8.60 -3.39
N LEU A 279 -11.26 8.80 -4.58
CA LEU A 279 -9.81 8.82 -4.79
C LEU A 279 -9.17 10.20 -4.59
N THR A 280 -9.92 11.23 -4.22
CA THR A 280 -9.41 12.59 -3.94
C THR A 280 -8.88 12.77 -2.52
N ALA A 281 -9.16 11.81 -1.62
CA ALA A 281 -8.83 11.92 -0.20
C ALA A 281 -7.34 12.19 0.13
N PRO A 282 -6.33 11.74 -0.66
CA PRO A 282 -4.93 12.10 -0.42
C PRO A 282 -4.65 13.60 -0.38
N ILE A 283 -5.41 14.42 -1.11
CA ILE A 283 -5.24 15.88 -1.15
C ILE A 283 -5.52 16.50 0.22
N PRO A 284 -6.75 16.44 0.79
CA PRO A 284 -7.04 17.00 2.11
C PRO A 284 -6.31 16.26 3.25
N ALA A 285 -5.95 14.98 3.06
CA ALA A 285 -5.18 14.24 4.04
C ALA A 285 -3.75 14.76 4.15
N THR A 286 -3.10 15.08 3.04
CA THR A 286 -1.76 15.71 3.02
C THR A 286 -1.80 17.09 3.66
N GLU A 287 -2.76 17.94 3.31
CA GLU A 287 -2.94 19.26 3.93
C GLU A 287 -3.09 19.15 5.46
N TYR A 288 -3.93 18.21 5.91
CA TYR A 288 -4.10 17.97 7.34
C TYR A 288 -2.81 17.48 8.01
N ALA A 289 -2.06 16.57 7.37
CA ALA A 289 -0.83 16.04 7.91
C ALA A 289 0.23 17.15 8.07
N MET A 290 0.40 17.99 7.08
CA MET A 290 1.31 19.15 7.16
C MET A 290 0.93 20.09 8.30
N LYS A 291 -0.34 20.46 8.39
CA LYS A 291 -0.85 21.32 9.47
C LYS A 291 -0.66 20.69 10.86
N LYS A 292 -0.90 19.39 10.99
CA LYS A 292 -0.84 18.67 12.27
C LYS A 292 0.58 18.41 12.75
N SER A 293 1.49 18.09 11.84
CA SER A 293 2.91 17.87 12.13
C SER A 293 3.69 19.18 12.35
N GLY A 294 3.17 20.31 11.83
CA GLY A 294 3.88 21.58 11.79
C GLY A 294 4.97 21.64 10.71
N MET A 295 5.09 20.60 9.88
CA MET A 295 6.00 20.56 8.74
C MET A 295 5.42 21.24 7.52
N LYS A 296 6.29 21.66 6.62
CA LYS A 296 5.93 22.14 5.30
C LYS A 296 6.22 21.06 4.27
N LEU A 297 5.53 21.10 3.14
CA LEU A 297 5.74 20.12 2.10
C LEU A 297 7.15 20.21 1.48
N GLU A 298 7.78 21.38 1.51
CA GLU A 298 9.15 21.62 1.09
C GLU A 298 10.20 20.91 1.98
N ASP A 299 9.84 20.57 3.23
CA ASP A 299 10.69 19.80 4.15
C ASP A 299 10.77 18.31 3.75
N ILE A 300 9.86 17.84 2.89
CA ILE A 300 9.78 16.45 2.43
C ILE A 300 10.75 16.25 1.25
N ASP A 301 11.63 15.27 1.38
CA ASP A 301 12.62 14.95 0.34
C ASP A 301 12.05 14.07 -0.75
N LEU A 302 11.20 13.08 -0.36
CA LEU A 302 10.60 12.11 -1.26
C LEU A 302 9.13 11.85 -0.92
N VAL A 303 8.32 11.60 -1.92
CA VAL A 303 6.92 11.20 -1.76
C VAL A 303 6.65 9.89 -2.49
N GLU A 304 6.01 8.96 -1.79
CA GLU A 304 5.35 7.80 -2.37
C GLU A 304 3.83 7.99 -2.28
N ILE A 305 3.18 8.25 -3.40
CA ILE A 305 1.73 8.30 -3.53
C ILE A 305 1.25 7.14 -4.39
N ASN A 306 0.28 6.36 -3.90
CA ASN A 306 -0.20 5.19 -4.63
C ASN A 306 -0.83 5.58 -5.97
N GLU A 307 -0.38 4.96 -7.05
CA GLU A 307 -0.87 5.15 -8.42
C GLU A 307 -2.04 4.20 -8.70
N ALA A 308 -3.15 4.30 -7.95
CA ALA A 308 -4.34 3.49 -8.25
C ALA A 308 -4.80 3.72 -9.69
N PHE A 309 -4.80 4.98 -10.10
CA PHE A 309 -4.98 5.48 -11.48
C PHE A 309 -4.08 6.71 -11.66
N ALA A 310 -3.61 6.98 -12.86
CA ALA A 310 -2.72 8.11 -13.13
C ALA A 310 -3.33 9.46 -12.74
N SER A 311 -4.65 9.63 -12.90
CA SER A 311 -5.36 10.85 -12.51
C SER A 311 -5.22 11.20 -11.02
N VAL A 312 -5.04 10.21 -10.14
CA VAL A 312 -4.96 10.41 -8.68
C VAL A 312 -3.68 11.14 -8.27
N PRO A 313 -2.47 10.62 -8.51
CA PRO A 313 -1.25 11.35 -8.19
C PRO A 313 -1.11 12.64 -9.01
N MET A 314 -1.62 12.70 -10.25
CA MET A 314 -1.56 13.91 -11.06
C MET A 314 -2.41 15.03 -10.45
N ALA A 315 -3.64 14.76 -10.01
CA ALA A 315 -4.47 15.74 -9.30
C ALA A 315 -3.81 16.18 -7.98
N TRP A 316 -3.21 15.26 -7.24
CA TRP A 316 -2.47 15.57 -6.02
C TRP A 316 -1.25 16.48 -6.30
N LEU A 317 -0.50 16.22 -7.38
CA LEU A 317 0.64 17.06 -7.81
C LEU A 317 0.19 18.47 -8.21
N ILE A 318 -0.95 18.58 -8.92
CA ILE A 318 -1.54 19.87 -9.31
C ILE A 318 -1.93 20.70 -8.06
N GLU A 319 -2.62 20.08 -7.10
CA GLU A 319 -3.10 20.77 -5.90
C GLU A 319 -1.97 21.14 -4.92
N THR A 320 -0.96 20.29 -4.82
CA THR A 320 0.14 20.50 -3.86
C THR A 320 1.31 21.29 -4.43
N GLY A 321 1.47 21.31 -5.74
CA GLY A 321 2.65 21.87 -6.40
C GLY A 321 3.94 21.10 -6.12
N TYR A 322 3.87 19.88 -5.55
CA TYR A 322 5.06 19.11 -5.20
C TYR A 322 5.78 18.60 -6.48
N PRO A 323 7.12 18.58 -6.50
CA PRO A 323 7.87 18.17 -7.70
C PRO A 323 7.66 16.70 -8.08
N ILE A 324 7.29 16.45 -9.32
CA ILE A 324 7.12 15.09 -9.86
C ILE A 324 8.45 14.30 -9.88
N GLU A 325 9.60 14.98 -9.91
CA GLU A 325 10.93 14.40 -9.85
C GLU A 325 11.24 13.75 -8.49
N LYS A 326 10.56 14.18 -7.44
CA LYS A 326 10.67 13.66 -6.07
C LYS A 326 9.50 12.72 -5.69
N THR A 327 8.60 12.43 -6.64
CA THR A 327 7.42 11.61 -6.44
C THR A 327 7.57 10.28 -7.16
N ASN A 328 7.36 9.15 -6.46
CA ASN A 328 7.42 7.80 -7.01
C ASN A 328 8.68 7.59 -7.88
N VAL A 329 9.84 7.91 -7.33
CA VAL A 329 11.11 7.99 -8.10
C VAL A 329 11.59 6.64 -8.64
N ASN A 330 11.06 5.54 -8.08
CA ASN A 330 11.33 4.17 -8.53
C ASN A 330 10.15 3.56 -9.32
N GLY A 331 9.23 4.40 -9.82
CA GLY A 331 7.95 3.98 -10.37
C GLY A 331 6.92 3.73 -9.26
N GLY A 332 5.67 3.56 -9.62
CA GLY A 332 4.56 3.34 -8.68
C GLY A 332 3.66 2.18 -9.10
N ALA A 333 2.46 2.12 -8.56
CA ALA A 333 1.55 0.97 -8.69
C ALA A 333 1.12 0.66 -10.13
N ILE A 334 1.14 1.62 -11.05
CA ILE A 334 0.89 1.38 -12.47
C ILE A 334 1.92 0.41 -13.04
N ALA A 335 3.19 0.60 -12.66
CA ALA A 335 4.28 -0.28 -13.09
C ALA A 335 4.51 -1.45 -12.13
N LEU A 336 4.60 -1.18 -10.83
CA LEU A 336 5.04 -2.14 -9.79
C LEU A 336 3.90 -2.94 -9.18
N GLY A 337 2.64 -2.71 -9.62
CA GLY A 337 1.46 -3.40 -9.12
C GLY A 337 0.94 -2.90 -7.77
N HIS A 338 -0.31 -3.27 -7.47
CA HIS A 338 -1.05 -2.84 -6.29
C HIS A 338 -1.74 -4.02 -5.61
N PRO A 339 -0.97 -4.88 -4.89
CA PRO A 339 -1.59 -5.92 -4.04
C PRO A 339 -2.27 -5.21 -2.85
N LEU A 340 -3.60 -5.03 -2.91
CA LEU A 340 -4.37 -4.09 -2.07
C LEU A 340 -3.94 -4.07 -0.61
N GLY A 341 -4.11 -5.21 0.08
CA GLY A 341 -3.78 -5.34 1.50
C GLY A 341 -2.31 -5.13 1.85
N ALA A 342 -1.40 -5.41 0.91
CA ALA A 342 0.05 -5.30 1.11
C ALA A 342 0.64 -3.96 0.67
N SER A 343 -0.07 -3.16 -0.12
CA SER A 343 0.52 -1.99 -0.79
C SER A 343 1.06 -0.94 0.16
N GLY A 344 0.44 -0.74 1.31
CA GLY A 344 0.87 0.28 2.28
C GLY A 344 2.29 0.04 2.78
N THR A 345 2.60 -1.16 3.26
CA THR A 345 3.96 -1.51 3.71
C THR A 345 4.92 -1.74 2.55
N LYS A 346 4.43 -2.13 1.36
CA LYS A 346 5.26 -2.18 0.14
C LYS A 346 5.81 -0.80 -0.23
N LEU A 347 4.95 0.22 -0.32
CA LEU A 347 5.36 1.61 -0.60
C LEU A 347 6.28 2.15 0.50
N MET A 348 5.99 1.83 1.78
CA MET A 348 6.80 2.25 2.92
C MET A 348 8.20 1.63 2.87
N THR A 349 8.30 0.36 2.49
CA THR A 349 9.58 -0.33 2.29
C THR A 349 10.38 0.37 1.21
N THR A 350 9.82 0.58 0.03
CA THR A 350 10.50 1.28 -1.07
C THR A 350 10.92 2.70 -0.68
N LEU A 351 10.03 3.44 0.00
CA LEU A 351 10.35 4.80 0.48
C LEU A 351 11.53 4.82 1.46
N LEU A 352 11.55 3.88 2.42
CA LEU A 352 12.64 3.76 3.40
C LEU A 352 13.98 3.49 2.72
N TYR A 353 14.03 2.50 1.82
CA TYR A 353 15.26 2.17 1.10
C TYR A 353 15.72 3.29 0.16
N GLU A 354 14.79 4.02 -0.43
CA GLU A 354 15.14 5.14 -1.30
C GLU A 354 15.63 6.37 -0.50
N LEU A 355 15.07 6.63 0.69
CA LEU A 355 15.61 7.66 1.61
C LEU A 355 17.05 7.32 2.02
N GLU A 356 17.33 6.06 2.32
CA GLU A 356 18.70 5.61 2.61
C GLU A 356 19.64 5.79 1.42
N ARG A 357 19.20 5.40 0.22
CA ARG A 357 19.99 5.47 -1.00
C ARG A 357 20.30 6.91 -1.43
N SER A 358 19.29 7.79 -1.34
CA SER A 358 19.41 9.21 -1.76
C SER A 358 20.01 10.11 -0.70
N GLY A 359 20.07 9.68 0.57
CA GLY A 359 20.46 10.52 1.70
C GLY A 359 19.37 11.48 2.16
N GLY A 360 18.13 11.33 1.67
CA GLY A 360 16.96 12.10 2.10
C GLY A 360 16.63 11.84 3.57
N ARG A 361 16.07 12.82 4.27
CA ARG A 361 15.70 12.70 5.68
C ARG A 361 14.23 12.39 5.86
N TYR A 362 13.34 13.12 5.19
CA TYR A 362 11.90 12.98 5.35
C TYR A 362 11.25 12.41 4.11
N GLY A 363 10.45 11.36 4.29
CA GLY A 363 9.63 10.77 3.25
C GLY A 363 8.15 10.79 3.63
N LEU A 364 7.29 11.19 2.72
CA LEU A 364 5.84 11.15 2.89
C LEU A 364 5.25 10.03 2.06
N GLN A 365 4.41 9.22 2.69
CA GLN A 365 3.60 8.22 1.99
C GLN A 365 2.12 8.54 2.15
N THR A 366 1.37 8.48 1.05
CA THR A 366 -0.09 8.59 1.06
C THR A 366 -0.73 7.70 0.00
N MET A 367 -1.99 7.32 0.21
CA MET A 367 -2.74 6.55 -0.76
C MET A 367 -4.24 6.81 -0.64
N CYS A 368 -4.94 6.74 -1.78
CA CYS A 368 -6.40 6.75 -1.83
C CYS A 368 -6.94 5.37 -1.46
N GLU A 369 -8.07 5.35 -0.76
CA GLU A 369 -8.69 4.14 -0.23
C GLU A 369 -10.18 4.12 -0.54
N GLY A 370 -10.73 2.93 -0.69
CA GLY A 370 -12.17 2.74 -0.84
C GLY A 370 -12.94 3.44 0.28
N GLY A 371 -14.11 4.01 -0.07
CA GLY A 371 -14.90 4.80 0.86
C GLY A 371 -14.45 6.26 1.03
N GLY A 372 -13.51 6.74 0.20
CA GLY A 372 -13.07 8.13 0.21
C GLY A 372 -12.11 8.45 1.36
N GLN A 373 -11.22 7.54 1.71
CA GLN A 373 -10.27 7.69 2.81
C GLN A 373 -8.84 7.82 2.28
N ALA A 374 -7.92 8.30 3.13
CA ALA A 374 -6.49 8.30 2.86
C ALA A 374 -5.68 8.28 4.16
N ASN A 375 -4.67 7.43 4.21
CA ASN A 375 -3.59 7.47 5.18
C ASN A 375 -2.49 8.43 4.72
N VAL A 376 -1.84 9.08 5.68
CA VAL A 376 -0.58 9.79 5.50
C VAL A 376 0.39 9.36 6.57
N THR A 377 1.59 8.98 6.17
CA THR A 377 2.72 8.68 7.06
C THR A 377 3.91 9.52 6.66
N ILE A 378 4.59 10.14 7.63
CA ILE A 378 5.89 10.79 7.40
C ILE A 378 6.93 10.00 8.16
N LEU A 379 7.90 9.48 7.41
CA LEU A 379 9.09 8.83 7.95
C LEU A 379 10.22 9.84 8.08
N GLU A 380 10.94 9.78 9.19
CA GLU A 380 12.23 10.43 9.36
C GLU A 380 13.32 9.36 9.34
N ARG A 381 14.16 9.34 8.31
CA ARG A 381 15.34 8.47 8.26
C ARG A 381 16.36 8.92 9.32
N LEU A 382 16.91 7.95 10.03
CA LEU A 382 17.89 8.16 11.11
C LEU A 382 19.32 7.86 10.65
#